data_d0181ef0a82323636baab14e5d62d75f
#
_entry.id   d0181ef0a82323636baab14e5d62d75f
#
_cell.length_a   1.000
_cell.length_b   1.000
_cell.length_c   1.000
_cell.angle_alpha   90.00
_cell.angle_beta   90.00
_cell.angle_gamma   90.00
#
_symmetry.space_group_name_H-M   'P 1'
#
loop_
_entity.id
_entity.type
_entity.pdbx_description
1 polymer ?
#
loop_
_entity_poly.entity_id
_entity_poly.type
_entity_poly.pdbx_seq_one_letter_code
_entity_poly.pdbx_strand_id
1 'polypeptide(L)'
;MILSYALQQELSKLLSLEVQLVDVLPKIASFVQHPRLNLLLRRHHHEKRLQIARLKQGAATLPFELPTLRCPTAQELMDDLYLIVDMPLTSVAGDLMLANKLRLVKHYSSLAYDKARKYAQNAGYSTLIALLHASHEEEKNTEEELADIILRDLIAHFPRHYQPV
;
A
#
# COMPACT_ATOMS: atom_id res chain seq x y z
N MET A 1 -25.25 -2.19 -13.87
CA MET A 1 -24.78 -0.83 -14.26
C MET A 1 -24.09 -0.11 -13.09
N ILE A 2 -24.73 0.08 -11.92
CA ILE A 2 -24.14 0.78 -10.75
C ILE A 2 -22.91 0.05 -10.19
N LEU A 3 -22.95 -1.27 -10.10
CA LEU A 3 -21.87 -2.08 -9.57
C LEU A 3 -20.62 -2.05 -10.47
N SER A 4 -20.81 -2.09 -11.79
CA SER A 4 -19.70 -1.96 -12.75
C SER A 4 -19.04 -0.59 -12.66
N TYR A 5 -19.80 0.47 -12.46
CA TYR A 5 -19.27 1.81 -12.24
C TYR A 5 -18.49 1.89 -10.91
N ALA A 6 -19.01 1.33 -9.82
CA ALA A 6 -18.33 1.28 -8.54
C ALA A 6 -17.00 0.51 -8.63
N LEU A 7 -16.99 -0.63 -9.34
CA LEU A 7 -15.79 -1.41 -9.61
C LEU A 7 -14.77 -0.61 -10.42
N GLN A 8 -15.21 0.05 -11.49
CA GLN A 8 -14.36 0.91 -12.31
C GLN A 8 -13.66 2.00 -11.47
N GLN A 9 -14.41 2.66 -10.58
CA GLN A 9 -13.87 3.68 -9.68
C GLN A 9 -12.80 3.10 -8.73
N GLU A 10 -13.07 1.95 -8.11
CA GLU A 10 -12.11 1.35 -7.17
C GLU A 10 -10.84 0.86 -7.87
N LEU A 11 -10.94 0.23 -9.04
CA LEU A 11 -9.77 -0.20 -9.81
C LEU A 11 -8.91 1.00 -10.28
N SER A 12 -9.55 2.09 -10.69
CA SER A 12 -8.83 3.31 -11.10
C SER A 12 -8.09 3.95 -9.95
N LYS A 13 -8.70 4.02 -8.76
CA LYS A 13 -8.07 4.52 -7.53
C LYS A 13 -6.89 3.64 -7.12
N LEU A 14 -7.07 2.32 -7.12
CA LEU A 14 -6.01 1.36 -6.84
C LEU A 14 -4.84 1.53 -7.79
N LEU A 15 -5.08 1.56 -9.09
CA LEU A 15 -4.02 1.74 -10.08
C LEU A 15 -3.25 3.04 -9.87
N SER A 16 -3.93 4.14 -9.57
CA SER A 16 -3.28 5.42 -9.26
C SER A 16 -2.39 5.33 -8.02
N LEU A 17 -2.87 4.70 -6.95
CA LEU A 17 -2.11 4.51 -5.72
C LEU A 17 -0.87 3.64 -5.94
N GLU A 18 -1.03 2.51 -6.64
CA GLU A 18 0.07 1.57 -6.89
C GLU A 18 1.19 2.20 -7.73
N VAL A 19 0.85 3.00 -8.74
CA VAL A 19 1.83 3.73 -9.55
C VAL A 19 2.62 4.71 -8.70
N GLN A 20 1.98 5.46 -7.81
CA GLN A 20 2.67 6.38 -6.89
C GLN A 20 3.57 5.65 -5.90
N LEU A 21 3.14 4.49 -5.39
CA LEU A 21 3.94 3.67 -4.47
C LEU A 21 5.19 3.09 -5.15
N VAL A 22 5.11 2.67 -6.40
CA VAL A 22 6.30 2.24 -7.17
C VAL A 22 7.34 3.35 -7.26
N ASP A 23 6.92 4.61 -7.41
CA ASP A 23 7.83 5.74 -7.51
C ASP A 23 8.46 6.12 -6.15
N VAL A 24 7.69 6.10 -5.06
CA VAL A 24 8.15 6.56 -3.74
C VAL A 24 8.93 5.50 -2.96
N LEU A 25 8.62 4.22 -3.09
CA LEU A 25 9.23 3.16 -2.28
C LEU A 25 10.75 3.06 -2.40
N PRO A 26 11.40 3.18 -3.58
CA PRO A 26 12.85 3.20 -3.68
C PRO A 26 13.48 4.40 -2.97
N LYS A 27 12.84 5.57 -3.01
CA LYS A 27 13.28 6.78 -2.32
C LYS A 27 13.25 6.57 -0.81
N ILE A 28 12.14 6.05 -0.29
CA ILE A 28 12.00 5.71 1.12
C ILE A 28 13.06 4.69 1.56
N ALA A 29 13.26 3.62 0.79
CA ALA A 29 14.24 2.59 1.11
C ALA A 29 15.68 3.11 1.21
N SER A 30 16.01 4.22 0.53
CA SER A 30 17.34 4.83 0.61
C SER A 30 17.63 5.52 1.95
N PHE A 31 16.60 5.91 2.71
CA PHE A 31 16.73 6.60 4.00
C PHE A 31 16.62 5.66 5.19
N VAL A 32 15.96 4.51 5.03
CA VAL A 32 15.70 3.55 6.11
C VAL A 32 17.00 2.89 6.54
N GLN A 33 17.25 2.94 7.85
CA GLN A 33 18.45 2.33 8.46
C GLN A 33 18.20 0.92 8.98
N HIS A 34 16.97 0.62 9.42
CA HIS A 34 16.64 -0.69 9.96
C HIS A 34 16.67 -1.77 8.86
N PRO A 35 17.55 -2.81 8.95
CA PRO A 35 17.80 -3.75 7.86
C PRO A 35 16.56 -4.51 7.42
N ARG A 36 15.73 -4.97 8.37
CA ARG A 36 14.51 -5.72 8.10
C ARG A 36 13.45 -4.86 7.40
N LEU A 37 13.32 -3.60 7.82
CA LEU A 37 12.41 -2.64 7.18
C LEU A 37 12.89 -2.32 5.75
N ASN A 38 14.18 -2.11 5.55
CA ASN A 38 14.74 -1.86 4.23
C ASN A 38 14.49 -3.04 3.27
N LEU A 39 14.71 -4.28 3.74
CA LEU A 39 14.44 -5.49 2.96
C LEU A 39 12.96 -5.60 2.59
N LEU A 40 12.06 -5.35 3.53
CA LEU A 40 10.60 -5.33 3.31
C LEU A 40 10.23 -4.32 2.22
N LEU A 41 10.76 -3.09 2.28
CA LEU A 41 10.47 -2.05 1.29
C LEU A 41 10.92 -2.43 -0.12
N ARG A 42 12.09 -3.05 -0.26
CA ARG A 42 12.59 -3.52 -1.56
C ARG A 42 11.72 -4.64 -2.15
N ARG A 43 11.33 -5.61 -1.31
CA ARG A 43 10.40 -6.67 -1.71
C ARG A 43 9.06 -6.06 -2.11
N HIS A 44 8.55 -5.14 -1.31
CA HIS A 44 7.28 -4.49 -1.54
C HIS A 44 7.26 -3.66 -2.83
N HIS A 45 8.35 -2.98 -3.18
CA HIS A 45 8.48 -2.31 -4.46
C HIS A 45 8.33 -3.30 -5.65
N HIS A 46 8.92 -4.49 -5.54
CA HIS A 46 8.75 -5.54 -6.56
C HIS A 46 7.29 -6.02 -6.63
N GLU A 47 6.67 -6.29 -5.49
CA GLU A 47 5.26 -6.70 -5.40
C GLU A 47 4.32 -5.66 -6.03
N LYS A 48 4.55 -4.37 -5.80
CA LYS A 48 3.76 -3.28 -6.40
C LYS A 48 3.78 -3.30 -7.93
N ARG A 49 4.91 -3.60 -8.53
CA ARG A 49 5.00 -3.75 -9.99
C ARG A 49 4.15 -4.92 -10.49
N LEU A 50 4.13 -6.04 -9.76
CA LEU A 50 3.29 -7.19 -10.08
C LEU A 50 1.80 -6.87 -9.88
N GLN A 51 1.45 -6.13 -8.85
CA GLN A 51 0.07 -5.71 -8.59
C GLN A 51 -0.45 -4.77 -9.69
N ILE A 52 0.36 -3.83 -10.17
CA ILE A 52 0.03 -2.99 -11.33
C ILE A 52 -0.22 -3.86 -12.56
N ALA A 53 0.64 -4.85 -12.83
CA ALA A 53 0.46 -5.76 -13.95
C ALA A 53 -0.85 -6.55 -13.85
N ARG A 54 -1.19 -7.06 -12.66
CA ARG A 54 -2.47 -7.75 -12.41
C ARG A 54 -3.68 -6.83 -12.60
N LEU A 55 -3.63 -5.58 -12.11
CA LEU A 55 -4.70 -4.61 -12.31
C LEU A 55 -4.93 -4.32 -13.80
N LYS A 56 -3.86 -4.12 -14.57
CA LYS A 56 -3.94 -3.92 -16.02
C LYS A 56 -4.45 -5.16 -16.75
N GLN A 57 -3.97 -6.35 -16.38
CA GLN A 57 -4.44 -7.61 -16.93
C GLN A 57 -5.93 -7.83 -16.66
N GLY A 58 -6.37 -7.59 -15.43
CA GLY A 58 -7.77 -7.69 -15.04
C GLY A 58 -8.65 -6.67 -15.75
N ALA A 59 -8.19 -5.42 -15.85
CA ALA A 59 -8.90 -4.35 -16.52
C ALA A 59 -9.13 -4.67 -18.01
N ALA A 60 -8.17 -5.32 -18.68
CA ALA A 60 -8.29 -5.72 -20.10
C ALA A 60 -9.41 -6.75 -20.35
N THR A 61 -9.92 -7.43 -19.32
CA THR A 61 -11.05 -8.35 -19.42
C THR A 61 -12.41 -7.68 -19.22
N LEU A 62 -12.44 -6.39 -18.87
CA LEU A 62 -13.66 -5.66 -18.57
C LEU A 62 -14.23 -4.97 -19.82
N PRO A 63 -15.55 -4.78 -19.88
CA PRO A 63 -16.21 -4.10 -21.01
C PRO A 63 -16.12 -2.57 -20.93
N PHE A 64 -15.22 -2.03 -20.09
CA PHE A 64 -15.02 -0.59 -19.90
C PHE A 64 -13.54 -0.29 -19.62
N GLU A 65 -13.11 0.91 -19.95
CA GLU A 65 -11.79 1.41 -19.65
C GLU A 65 -11.71 1.98 -18.22
N LEU A 66 -10.51 1.97 -17.63
CA LEU A 66 -10.27 2.61 -16.34
C LEU A 66 -9.92 4.09 -16.54
N PRO A 67 -10.74 5.03 -16.05
CA PRO A 67 -10.39 6.45 -16.09
C PRO A 67 -9.22 6.74 -15.15
N THR A 68 -8.44 7.76 -15.50
CA THR A 68 -7.45 8.30 -14.56
C THR A 68 -8.20 9.09 -13.49
N LEU A 69 -8.20 8.58 -12.26
CA LEU A 69 -8.88 9.23 -11.14
C LEU A 69 -7.88 9.64 -10.06
N ARG A 70 -8.13 10.81 -9.50
CA ARG A 70 -7.52 11.21 -8.24
C ARG A 70 -8.39 10.68 -7.09
N CYS A 71 -7.76 10.03 -6.13
CA CYS A 71 -8.40 9.63 -4.88
C CYS A 71 -7.86 10.54 -3.77
N PRO A 72 -8.66 11.45 -3.17
CA PRO A 72 -8.18 12.36 -2.13
C PRO A 72 -7.54 11.65 -0.96
N THR A 73 -8.15 10.57 -0.46
CA THR A 73 -7.60 9.78 0.65
C THR A 73 -6.23 9.16 0.30
N ALA A 74 -6.09 8.59 -0.89
CA ALA A 74 -4.81 8.06 -1.35
C ALA A 74 -3.77 9.17 -1.51
N GLN A 75 -4.20 10.34 -1.99
CA GLN A 75 -3.31 11.50 -2.13
C GLN A 75 -2.80 11.98 -0.78
N GLU A 76 -3.65 12.12 0.24
CA GLU A 76 -3.22 12.50 1.60
C GLU A 76 -2.20 11.51 2.18
N LEU A 77 -2.44 10.20 2.03
CA LEU A 77 -1.51 9.17 2.47
C LEU A 77 -0.15 9.26 1.75
N MET A 78 -0.16 9.56 0.46
CA MET A 78 1.06 9.73 -0.34
C MET A 78 1.79 11.03 0.02
N ASP A 79 1.07 12.13 0.23
CA ASP A 79 1.64 13.41 0.65
C ASP A 79 2.35 13.27 2.00
N ASP A 80 1.78 12.53 2.94
CA ASP A 80 2.41 12.19 4.21
C ASP A 80 3.73 11.41 4.03
N LEU A 81 3.77 10.46 3.09
CA LEU A 81 5.00 9.72 2.78
C LEU A 81 6.06 10.62 2.14
N TYR A 82 5.68 11.49 1.20
CA TYR A 82 6.61 12.43 0.57
C TYR A 82 7.19 13.42 1.58
N LEU A 83 6.38 13.92 2.52
CA LEU A 83 6.87 14.78 3.60
C LEU A 83 7.95 14.10 4.44
N ILE A 84 7.81 12.81 4.74
CA ILE A 84 8.82 12.06 5.51
C ILE A 84 10.11 11.89 4.69
N VAL A 85 10.00 11.63 3.38
CA VAL A 85 11.16 11.51 2.49
C VAL A 85 11.98 12.80 2.44
N ASP A 86 11.31 13.95 2.53
CA ASP A 86 11.96 15.26 2.50
C ASP A 86 12.52 15.68 3.88
N MET A 87 12.19 14.96 4.96
CA MET A 87 12.75 15.21 6.28
C MET A 87 14.11 14.52 6.46
N PRO A 88 15.10 15.15 7.07
CA PRO A 88 16.41 14.54 7.35
C PRO A 88 16.35 13.56 8.54
N LEU A 89 15.42 12.63 8.52
CA LEU A 89 15.18 11.67 9.60
C LEU A 89 15.98 10.37 9.39
N THR A 90 17.30 10.45 9.51
CA THR A 90 18.17 9.26 9.55
C THR A 90 18.28 8.72 10.99
N SER A 91 17.21 8.14 11.51
CA SER A 91 17.19 7.64 12.88
C SER A 91 16.14 6.53 13.06
N VAL A 92 16.24 5.78 14.15
CA VAL A 92 15.21 4.79 14.53
C VAL A 92 13.83 5.45 14.69
N ALA A 93 13.78 6.70 15.15
CA ALA A 93 12.52 7.46 15.21
C ALA A 93 11.96 7.73 13.81
N GLY A 94 12.80 8.08 12.85
CA GLY A 94 12.42 8.24 11.44
C GLY A 94 11.89 6.94 10.84
N ASP A 95 12.57 5.83 11.07
CA ASP A 95 12.13 4.51 10.62
C ASP A 95 10.78 4.13 11.24
N LEU A 96 10.55 4.46 12.51
CA LEU A 96 9.27 4.22 13.19
C LEU A 96 8.14 5.07 12.60
N MET A 97 8.38 6.36 12.37
CA MET A 97 7.40 7.26 11.76
C MET A 97 7.01 6.75 10.36
N LEU A 98 8.01 6.39 9.57
CA LEU A 98 7.82 5.87 8.22
C LEU A 98 7.05 4.55 8.21
N ALA A 99 7.44 3.60 9.07
CA ALA A 99 6.78 2.30 9.15
C ALA A 99 5.29 2.45 9.54
N ASN A 100 4.96 3.35 10.46
CA ASN A 100 3.57 3.65 10.82
C ASN A 100 2.77 4.25 9.65
N LYS A 101 3.35 5.19 8.89
CA LYS A 101 2.68 5.76 7.71
C LYS A 101 2.47 4.73 6.61
N LEU A 102 3.48 3.92 6.34
CA LEU A 102 3.36 2.80 5.39
C LEU A 102 2.28 1.81 5.81
N ARG A 103 2.17 1.51 7.10
CA ARG A 103 1.12 0.62 7.61
C ARG A 103 -0.29 1.17 7.32
N LEU A 104 -0.51 2.47 7.46
CA LEU A 104 -1.77 3.11 7.08
C LEU A 104 -2.06 2.96 5.58
N VAL A 105 -1.06 3.17 4.74
CA VAL A 105 -1.19 2.96 3.28
C VAL A 105 -1.53 1.51 2.97
N LYS A 106 -0.90 0.54 3.64
CA LYS A 106 -1.18 -0.89 3.46
C LYS A 106 -2.60 -1.26 3.88
N HIS A 107 -3.03 -0.75 5.01
CA HIS A 107 -4.39 -0.96 5.47
C HIS A 107 -5.42 -0.42 4.47
N TYR A 108 -5.21 0.78 3.97
CA TYR A 108 -6.05 1.38 2.94
C TYR A 108 -6.06 0.52 1.65
N SER A 109 -4.90 0.12 1.14
CA SER A 109 -4.78 -0.72 -0.06
C SER A 109 -5.47 -2.07 0.12
N SER A 110 -5.27 -2.73 1.26
CA SER A 110 -5.91 -4.02 1.59
C SER A 110 -7.43 -3.92 1.55
N LEU A 111 -8.01 -2.89 2.18
CA LEU A 111 -9.45 -2.64 2.14
C LEU A 111 -9.96 -2.33 0.73
N ALA A 112 -9.20 -1.56 -0.05
CA ALA A 112 -9.58 -1.22 -1.42
C ALA A 112 -9.57 -2.46 -2.35
N TYR A 113 -8.58 -3.34 -2.20
CA TYR A 113 -8.53 -4.61 -2.94
C TYR A 113 -9.68 -5.54 -2.54
N ASP A 114 -9.99 -5.67 -1.24
CA ASP A 114 -11.12 -6.49 -0.79
C ASP A 114 -12.46 -5.97 -1.33
N LYS A 115 -12.65 -4.65 -1.30
CA LYS A 115 -13.84 -4.01 -1.85
C LYS A 115 -13.99 -4.23 -3.35
N ALA A 116 -12.91 -4.00 -4.11
CA ALA A 116 -12.90 -4.26 -5.56
C ALA A 116 -13.18 -5.73 -5.88
N ARG A 117 -12.61 -6.67 -5.10
CA ARG A 117 -12.86 -8.10 -5.23
C ARG A 117 -14.34 -8.46 -5.02
N LYS A 118 -14.97 -7.89 -3.99
CA LYS A 118 -16.40 -8.09 -3.72
C LYS A 118 -17.28 -7.54 -4.86
N TYR A 119 -16.94 -6.39 -5.42
CA TYR A 119 -17.65 -5.85 -6.58
C TYR A 119 -17.47 -6.73 -7.81
N ALA A 120 -16.25 -7.20 -8.08
CA ALA A 120 -15.97 -8.13 -9.18
C ALA A 120 -16.72 -9.44 -9.02
N GLN A 121 -16.82 -9.98 -7.80
CA GLN A 121 -17.56 -11.19 -7.48
C GLN A 121 -19.05 -11.04 -7.78
N ASN A 122 -19.67 -9.95 -7.34
CA ASN A 122 -21.09 -9.69 -7.60
C ASN A 122 -21.38 -9.37 -9.08
N ALA A 123 -20.38 -8.89 -9.82
CA ALA A 123 -20.49 -8.65 -11.26
C ALA A 123 -20.12 -9.86 -12.13
N GLY A 124 -19.62 -10.95 -11.56
CA GLY A 124 -19.29 -12.19 -12.27
C GLY A 124 -17.95 -12.18 -13.02
N TYR A 125 -17.01 -11.31 -12.67
CA TYR A 125 -15.69 -11.19 -13.32
C TYR A 125 -14.66 -12.15 -12.70
N SER A 126 -14.76 -13.43 -12.97
CA SER A 126 -13.99 -14.50 -12.31
C SER A 126 -12.46 -14.33 -12.42
N THR A 127 -11.94 -13.98 -13.57
CA THR A 127 -10.51 -13.74 -13.77
C THR A 127 -10.01 -12.60 -12.89
N LEU A 128 -10.75 -11.50 -12.83
CA LEU A 128 -10.40 -10.33 -12.01
C LEU A 128 -10.41 -10.67 -10.52
N ILE A 129 -11.34 -11.50 -10.05
CA ILE A 129 -11.42 -11.93 -8.64
C ILE A 129 -10.12 -12.58 -8.20
N ALA A 130 -9.57 -13.51 -8.98
CA ALA A 130 -8.32 -14.20 -8.64
C ALA A 130 -7.13 -13.25 -8.57
N LEU A 131 -7.03 -12.31 -9.52
CA LEU A 131 -5.95 -11.31 -9.57
C LEU A 131 -6.01 -10.34 -8.38
N LEU A 132 -7.21 -9.87 -8.03
CA LEU A 132 -7.42 -8.98 -6.88
C LEU A 132 -7.18 -9.71 -5.55
N HIS A 133 -7.56 -10.98 -5.44
CA HIS A 133 -7.29 -11.78 -4.25
C HIS A 133 -5.79 -11.93 -3.99
N ALA A 134 -5.01 -12.26 -5.00
CA ALA A 134 -3.56 -12.37 -4.87
C ALA A 134 -2.92 -11.07 -4.35
N SER A 135 -3.33 -9.93 -4.91
CA SER A 135 -2.84 -8.62 -4.47
C SER A 135 -3.31 -8.26 -3.05
N HIS A 136 -4.55 -8.58 -2.70
CA HIS A 136 -5.09 -8.39 -1.34
C HIS A 136 -4.27 -9.15 -0.29
N GLU A 137 -3.96 -10.43 -0.54
CA GLU A 137 -3.15 -11.24 0.39
C GLU A 137 -1.73 -10.70 0.55
N GLU A 138 -1.10 -10.21 -0.52
CA GLU A 138 0.21 -9.55 -0.44
C GLU A 138 0.16 -8.29 0.43
N GLU A 139 -0.86 -7.44 0.26
CA GLU A 139 -1.03 -6.23 1.07
C GLU A 139 -1.23 -6.55 2.55
N LYS A 140 -2.07 -7.52 2.86
CA LYS A 140 -2.34 -7.99 4.21
C LYS A 140 -1.08 -8.53 4.88
N ASN A 141 -0.34 -9.40 4.19
CA ASN A 141 0.90 -9.96 4.72
C ASN A 141 1.95 -8.87 4.98
N THR A 142 2.07 -7.88 4.11
CA THR A 142 2.99 -6.75 4.31
C THR A 142 2.56 -5.86 5.48
N GLU A 143 1.27 -5.62 5.67
CA GLU A 143 0.74 -4.88 6.83
C GLU A 143 1.08 -5.60 8.14
N GLU A 144 0.89 -6.92 8.21
CA GLU A 144 1.20 -7.75 9.38
C GLU A 144 2.70 -7.73 9.69
N GLU A 145 3.55 -7.83 8.67
CA GLU A 145 5.00 -7.77 8.85
C GLU A 145 5.47 -6.37 9.30
N LEU A 146 4.89 -5.30 8.78
CA LEU A 146 5.13 -3.94 9.26
C LEU A 146 4.75 -3.80 10.73
N ALA A 147 3.60 -4.33 11.14
CA ALA A 147 3.17 -4.30 12.53
C ALA A 147 4.17 -5.03 13.45
N ASP A 148 4.69 -6.17 13.00
CA ASP A 148 5.70 -6.94 13.74
C ASP A 148 7.02 -6.17 13.87
N ILE A 149 7.53 -5.57 12.78
CA ILE A 149 8.73 -4.73 12.79
C ILE A 149 8.55 -3.54 13.75
N ILE A 150 7.40 -2.85 13.69
CA ILE A 150 7.11 -1.72 14.58
C ILE A 150 7.18 -2.14 16.04
N LEU A 151 6.49 -3.21 16.41
CA LEU A 151 6.34 -3.61 17.80
C LEU A 151 7.60 -4.25 18.37
N ARG A 152 8.26 -5.12 17.63
CA ARG A 152 9.37 -5.94 18.15
C ARG A 152 10.72 -5.29 17.91
N ASP A 153 10.90 -4.61 16.80
CA ASP A 153 12.20 -4.10 16.41
C ASP A 153 12.33 -2.60 16.70
N LEU A 154 11.39 -1.77 16.28
CA LEU A 154 11.53 -0.32 16.36
C LEU A 154 11.14 0.23 17.73
N ILE A 155 9.98 -0.12 18.28
CA ILE A 155 9.53 0.38 19.59
C ILE A 155 10.43 -0.15 20.72
N ALA A 156 10.94 -1.37 20.61
CA ALA A 156 11.81 -1.97 21.61
C ALA A 156 13.14 -1.22 21.81
N HIS A 157 13.57 -0.39 20.84
CA HIS A 157 14.75 0.46 20.96
C HIS A 157 14.53 1.73 21.78
N PHE A 158 13.28 2.11 22.05
CA PHE A 158 13.00 3.27 22.90
C PHE A 158 13.01 2.87 24.37
N PRO A 159 13.75 3.60 25.25
CA PRO A 159 13.78 3.28 26.66
C PRO A 159 12.38 3.38 27.28
N ARG A 160 12.02 2.38 28.11
CA ARG A 160 10.72 2.30 28.80
C ARG A 160 10.50 3.38 29.87
N HIS A 161 11.36 4.41 29.91
CA HIS A 161 11.36 5.46 30.93
C HIS A 161 10.74 6.77 30.44
N TYR A 162 9.53 6.71 29.89
CA TYR A 162 8.66 7.86 29.93
C TYR A 162 7.49 7.54 30.87
N GLN A 163 7.72 7.71 32.19
CA GLN A 163 6.61 7.92 33.10
C GLN A 163 6.24 9.41 32.96
N PRO A 164 5.05 9.76 32.46
CA PRO A 164 4.58 11.13 32.57
C PRO A 164 4.41 11.44 34.05
N VAL A 165 5.04 12.52 34.50
CA VAL A 165 4.86 13.13 35.81
C VAL A 165 3.45 13.68 35.87
#